data_12534104b5c5516907b1a30782532d4e
#
_entry.id   12534104b5c5516907b1a30782532d4e
#
_cell.length_a   1.000
_cell.length_b   1.000
_cell.length_c   1.000
_cell.angle_alpha   90.00
_cell.angle_beta   90.00
_cell.angle_gamma   90.00
#
_symmetry.space_group_name_H-M   'P 1'
#
loop_
_entity.id
_entity.type
_entity.pdbx_description
1 polymer ?
#
loop_
_entity_poly.entity_id
_entity_poly.type
_entity_poly.pdbx_seq_one_letter_code
_entity_poly.pdbx_strand_id
1 'polypeptide(L)'
;MKIAMLFPYTPSYREAIYKLMDKELDVDWFFCGNAKRSLKMLDYSLLSHCDLTMEEKTFLGPVVYYKGIKGLNLQRYDVIICAGVIRCLSEWWLLQKMGKGMRKPKIFLWTHGWYGKETKVQKLIKKFFFRKVDGFFLYGDYAKNEMLKEGFDAGKLHVIKNSLDYDNQLELRKEMTLSPIYKDHFGNDNPTIVFIGRLTAVKKLDLLIKAVGILKQKGEEYNMAFVGDGEMRGGLANAAEENGLTNDVWFYGACFDEKTNARLVYNADLCVAPGNIGLTAMHVMMFGCPAISHNDFKWQMPEFESIIPGQTGDFFEYGNVEDLARSISHWFATKSNSREEVRKACYQEIDKHWNPHYQLNVIKTVLGIIR
;
A
#
# COMPACT_ATOMS: atom_id res chain seq x y z
N MET A 1 -5.35 29.07 -1.51
CA MET A 1 -4.31 28.48 -0.63
C MET A 1 -3.30 27.80 -1.53
N LYS A 2 -2.07 28.25 -1.50
CA LYS A 2 -1.02 27.70 -2.36
C LYS A 2 -0.20 26.65 -1.63
N ILE A 3 -0.06 25.45 -2.23
CA ILE A 3 0.55 24.27 -1.63
C ILE A 3 1.84 23.91 -2.38
N ALA A 4 2.93 23.60 -1.65
CA ALA A 4 4.11 22.98 -2.20
C ALA A 4 4.16 21.51 -1.81
N MET A 5 4.20 20.61 -2.80
CA MET A 5 4.43 19.17 -2.60
C MET A 5 5.91 18.87 -2.85
N LEU A 6 6.64 18.49 -1.81
CA LEU A 6 8.10 18.31 -1.86
C LEU A 6 8.46 16.86 -1.53
N PHE A 7 8.74 16.09 -2.57
CA PHE A 7 9.09 14.67 -2.45
C PHE A 7 10.36 14.35 -3.25
N PRO A 8 11.18 13.38 -2.82
CA PRO A 8 12.34 13.00 -3.62
C PRO A 8 11.96 12.35 -4.95
N TYR A 9 10.85 11.60 -4.95
CA TYR A 9 10.30 10.91 -6.10
C TYR A 9 8.87 10.48 -5.82
N THR A 10 8.13 10.04 -6.86
CA THR A 10 6.84 9.40 -6.67
C THR A 10 6.66 8.21 -7.61
N PRO A 11 6.17 7.05 -7.10
CA PRO A 11 5.84 5.91 -7.92
C PRO A 11 4.52 6.12 -8.67
N SER A 12 4.37 5.43 -9.82
CA SER A 12 3.22 5.57 -10.71
C SER A 12 1.87 5.23 -10.07
N TYR A 13 1.81 4.37 -9.06
CA TYR A 13 0.55 4.04 -8.40
C TYR A 13 -0.12 5.24 -7.68
N ARG A 14 0.61 6.33 -7.44
CA ARG A 14 0.07 7.58 -6.89
C ARG A 14 -0.50 8.54 -7.94
N GLU A 15 -0.48 8.16 -9.21
CA GLU A 15 -0.93 9.01 -10.30
C GLU A 15 -2.35 9.54 -10.06
N ALA A 16 -3.29 8.66 -9.69
CA ALA A 16 -4.69 9.03 -9.49
C ALA A 16 -4.88 10.15 -8.46
N ILE A 17 -4.31 10.00 -7.26
CA ILE A 17 -4.42 11.04 -6.21
C ILE A 17 -3.67 12.32 -6.59
N TYR A 18 -2.50 12.24 -7.24
CA TYR A 18 -1.74 13.43 -7.61
C TYR A 18 -2.42 14.22 -8.72
N LYS A 19 -2.95 13.56 -9.76
CA LYS A 19 -3.76 14.20 -10.80
C LYS A 19 -5.03 14.86 -10.23
N LEU A 20 -5.67 14.20 -9.28
CA LEU A 20 -6.85 14.73 -8.62
C LEU A 20 -6.50 15.98 -7.78
N MET A 21 -5.40 15.95 -7.04
CA MET A 21 -4.90 17.13 -6.30
C MET A 21 -4.48 18.26 -7.25
N ASP A 22 -3.79 17.96 -8.34
CA ASP A 22 -3.36 18.93 -9.34
C ASP A 22 -4.54 19.65 -10.01
N LYS A 23 -5.63 18.90 -10.24
CA LYS A 23 -6.88 19.44 -10.81
C LYS A 23 -7.67 20.33 -9.83
N GLU A 24 -7.68 19.97 -8.54
CA GLU A 24 -8.62 20.56 -7.58
C GLU A 24 -7.99 21.50 -6.55
N LEU A 25 -6.64 21.58 -6.52
CA LEU A 25 -5.88 22.41 -5.60
C LEU A 25 -4.85 23.26 -6.36
N ASP A 26 -4.44 24.37 -5.78
CA ASP A 26 -3.31 25.19 -6.27
C ASP A 26 -1.99 24.58 -5.73
N VAL A 27 -1.42 23.62 -6.47
CA VAL A 27 -0.25 22.84 -6.07
C VAL A 27 0.92 23.06 -7.02
N ASP A 28 2.09 23.37 -6.47
CA ASP A 28 3.36 23.27 -7.16
C ASP A 28 4.10 21.99 -6.69
N TRP A 29 4.57 21.18 -7.63
CA TRP A 29 5.20 19.88 -7.39
C TRP A 29 6.71 19.97 -7.51
N PHE A 30 7.45 19.51 -6.51
CA PHE A 30 8.92 19.52 -6.47
C PHE A 30 9.44 18.10 -6.29
N PHE A 31 10.16 17.57 -7.28
CA PHE A 31 10.80 16.25 -7.23
C PHE A 31 12.29 16.36 -7.57
N CYS A 32 13.03 15.30 -7.21
CA CYS A 32 14.44 15.18 -7.63
C CYS A 32 14.50 14.56 -9.05
N GLY A 33 14.95 15.33 -10.04
CA GLY A 33 14.99 14.91 -11.44
C GLY A 33 15.95 13.73 -11.71
N ASN A 34 16.91 13.47 -10.81
CA ASN A 34 17.86 12.36 -10.91
C ASN A 34 17.41 11.08 -10.15
N ALA A 35 16.24 11.07 -9.52
CA ALA A 35 15.82 9.93 -8.72
C ALA A 35 15.57 8.69 -9.58
N LYS A 36 16.31 7.60 -9.30
CA LYS A 36 16.13 6.28 -9.93
C LYS A 36 15.68 5.28 -8.89
N ARG A 37 14.64 4.50 -9.19
CA ARG A 37 14.09 3.48 -8.28
C ARG A 37 13.72 2.23 -9.08
N SER A 38 13.62 1.10 -8.39
CA SER A 38 13.15 -0.17 -8.98
C SER A 38 11.66 -0.19 -9.31
N LEU A 39 10.88 0.77 -8.77
CA LEU A 39 9.47 0.93 -9.08
C LEU A 39 9.28 1.83 -10.29
N LYS A 40 8.23 1.56 -11.08
CA LYS A 40 7.80 2.46 -12.16
C LYS A 40 7.49 3.83 -11.56
N MET A 41 8.11 4.85 -12.11
CA MET A 41 7.93 6.23 -11.68
C MET A 41 6.72 6.85 -12.35
N LEU A 42 6.11 7.85 -11.72
CA LEU A 42 5.10 8.70 -12.33
C LEU A 42 5.70 9.45 -13.53
N ASP A 43 4.91 9.59 -14.57
CA ASP A 43 5.22 10.55 -15.64
C ASP A 43 4.90 11.97 -15.13
N TYR A 44 5.93 12.71 -14.80
CA TYR A 44 5.79 14.05 -14.22
C TYR A 44 5.17 15.09 -15.19
N SER A 45 5.13 14.79 -16.49
CA SER A 45 4.46 15.66 -17.49
C SER A 45 2.93 15.72 -17.32
N LEU A 46 2.38 14.78 -16.53
CA LEU A 46 0.96 14.73 -16.19
C LEU A 46 0.56 15.77 -15.12
N LEU A 47 1.52 16.46 -14.50
CA LEU A 47 1.30 17.47 -13.47
C LEU A 47 1.55 18.87 -14.01
N SER A 48 0.65 19.83 -13.70
CA SER A 48 0.64 21.16 -14.31
C SER A 48 1.85 22.02 -13.96
N HIS A 49 2.30 21.99 -12.71
CA HIS A 49 3.38 22.83 -12.17
C HIS A 49 4.44 21.96 -11.50
N CYS A 50 5.20 21.23 -12.32
CA CYS A 50 6.21 20.29 -11.84
C CYS A 50 7.63 20.84 -12.05
N ASP A 51 8.40 20.93 -10.96
CA ASP A 51 9.80 21.32 -10.91
C ASP A 51 10.69 20.10 -10.59
N LEU A 52 11.61 19.78 -11.47
CA LEU A 52 12.57 18.68 -11.38
C LEU A 52 14.01 19.16 -11.14
N THR A 53 14.20 20.40 -10.72
CA THR A 53 15.54 21.01 -10.56
C THR A 53 16.29 20.50 -9.33
N MET A 54 15.60 19.89 -8.38
CA MET A 54 16.26 19.25 -7.25
C MET A 54 16.98 17.97 -7.68
N GLU A 55 18.08 17.66 -6.98
CA GLU A 55 18.80 16.40 -7.12
C GLU A 55 18.98 15.72 -5.75
N GLU A 56 18.60 14.45 -5.64
CA GLU A 56 18.93 13.64 -4.47
C GLU A 56 20.43 13.29 -4.51
N LYS A 57 21.14 13.59 -3.46
CA LYS A 57 22.58 13.28 -3.27
C LYS A 57 22.79 12.55 -1.95
N THR A 58 23.63 11.54 -1.97
CA THR A 58 24.10 10.87 -0.74
C THR A 58 25.14 11.77 -0.05
N PHE A 59 24.99 11.96 1.25
CA PHE A 59 25.97 12.67 2.08
C PHE A 59 26.96 11.69 2.72
N LEU A 60 26.44 10.74 3.52
CA LEU A 60 27.23 9.68 4.15
C LEU A 60 26.31 8.49 4.48
N GLY A 61 26.65 7.28 4.03
CA GLY A 61 25.86 6.09 4.23
C GLY A 61 24.41 6.28 3.78
N PRO A 62 23.40 6.07 4.65
CA PRO A 62 22.00 6.24 4.30
C PRO A 62 21.50 7.69 4.34
N VAL A 63 22.36 8.64 4.73
CA VAL A 63 21.99 10.06 4.85
C VAL A 63 22.02 10.72 3.48
N VAL A 64 20.93 11.41 3.14
CA VAL A 64 20.75 12.08 1.85
C VAL A 64 20.45 13.57 2.04
N TYR A 65 20.57 14.34 0.96
CA TYR A 65 20.10 15.73 0.88
C TYR A 65 19.61 16.04 -0.54
N TYR A 66 18.74 17.05 -0.64
CA TYR A 66 18.24 17.55 -1.93
C TYR A 66 19.02 18.81 -2.32
N LYS A 67 19.95 18.65 -3.26
CA LYS A 67 20.66 19.79 -3.87
C LYS A 67 19.61 20.62 -4.64
N GLY A 68 19.70 21.93 -4.54
CA GLY A 68 18.73 22.85 -5.19
C GLY A 68 17.62 23.34 -4.26
N ILE A 69 17.23 22.61 -3.22
CA ILE A 69 16.12 23.00 -2.32
C ILE A 69 16.25 24.42 -1.75
N LYS A 70 17.48 24.91 -1.51
CA LYS A 70 17.73 26.25 -0.97
C LYS A 70 17.39 27.38 -1.95
N GLY A 71 17.36 27.08 -3.25
CA GLY A 71 16.98 28.03 -4.32
C GLY A 71 15.46 28.18 -4.46
N LEU A 72 14.69 27.26 -3.89
CA LEU A 72 13.22 27.30 -3.96
C LEU A 72 12.69 28.39 -3.02
N ASN A 73 11.82 29.28 -3.56
CA ASN A 73 11.12 30.27 -2.74
C ASN A 73 9.92 29.66 -2.03
N LEU A 74 10.20 28.82 -1.02
CA LEU A 74 9.18 28.07 -0.28
C LEU A 74 8.34 28.95 0.68
N GLN A 75 8.76 30.17 0.99
CA GLN A 75 8.02 31.09 1.86
C GLN A 75 6.75 31.66 1.20
N ARG A 76 6.62 31.53 -0.13
CA ARG A 76 5.42 31.99 -0.86
C ARG A 76 4.21 31.08 -0.71
N TYR A 77 4.40 29.86 -0.18
CA TYR A 77 3.33 28.88 0.02
C TYR A 77 2.64 29.06 1.38
N ASP A 78 1.39 28.69 1.43
CA ASP A 78 0.63 28.62 2.68
C ASP A 78 0.87 27.28 3.40
N VAL A 79 1.09 26.22 2.62
CA VAL A 79 1.32 24.84 3.10
C VAL A 79 2.47 24.21 2.33
N ILE A 80 3.31 23.47 3.05
CA ILE A 80 4.32 22.57 2.48
C ILE A 80 4.01 21.15 2.95
N ILE A 81 3.88 20.21 2.00
CA ILE A 81 3.71 18.79 2.28
C ILE A 81 4.95 18.06 1.83
N CYS A 82 5.63 17.35 2.72
CA CYS A 82 6.85 16.60 2.41
C CYS A 82 6.82 15.16 2.92
N ALA A 83 7.77 14.35 2.48
CA ALA A 83 7.77 12.91 2.73
C ALA A 83 8.07 12.52 4.19
N GLY A 84 8.72 13.37 4.96
CA GLY A 84 9.11 13.07 6.34
C GLY A 84 10.31 12.10 6.42
N VAL A 85 11.27 12.24 5.52
CA VAL A 85 12.47 11.39 5.47
C VAL A 85 13.49 11.84 6.51
N ILE A 86 13.50 11.23 7.68
CA ILE A 86 14.36 11.60 8.82
C ILE A 86 15.85 11.61 8.47
N ARG A 87 16.30 10.75 7.56
CA ARG A 87 17.69 10.70 7.06
C ARG A 87 18.02 11.75 6.00
N CYS A 88 17.06 12.65 5.65
CA CYS A 88 17.26 13.73 4.69
C CYS A 88 17.62 15.05 5.38
N LEU A 89 18.87 15.50 5.25
CA LEU A 89 19.35 16.76 5.84
C LEU A 89 18.57 17.97 5.32
N SER A 90 18.09 17.93 4.09
CA SER A 90 17.31 19.02 3.51
C SER A 90 15.95 19.19 4.19
N GLU A 91 15.30 18.11 4.63
CA GLU A 91 14.06 18.21 5.39
C GLU A 91 14.29 18.77 6.80
N TRP A 92 15.40 18.42 7.47
CA TRP A 92 15.81 19.06 8.73
C TRP A 92 16.03 20.55 8.57
N TRP A 93 16.75 20.95 7.51
CA TRP A 93 16.99 22.36 7.20
C TRP A 93 15.66 23.09 6.94
N LEU A 94 14.73 22.50 6.17
CA LEU A 94 13.41 23.03 5.88
C LEU A 94 12.64 23.33 7.18
N LEU A 95 12.56 22.35 8.09
CA LEU A 95 11.87 22.48 9.38
C LEU A 95 12.47 23.58 10.27
N GLN A 96 13.80 23.79 10.21
CA GLN A 96 14.45 24.86 10.95
C GLN A 96 14.23 26.24 10.34
N LYS A 97 14.27 26.33 9.02
CA LYS A 97 14.17 27.61 8.30
C LYS A 97 12.75 28.12 8.28
N MET A 98 11.78 27.27 8.00
CA MET A 98 10.36 27.64 7.90
C MET A 98 9.74 27.92 9.28
N GLY A 99 10.38 27.50 10.36
CA GLY A 99 9.97 27.83 11.73
C GLY A 99 10.18 29.31 12.14
N LYS A 100 10.80 30.14 11.30
CA LYS A 100 11.19 31.52 11.59
C LYS A 100 10.58 32.49 10.58
N GLY A 101 10.01 33.60 11.05
CA GLY A 101 9.43 34.66 10.20
C GLY A 101 7.99 35.00 10.54
N MET A 102 7.50 36.14 10.06
CA MET A 102 6.15 36.65 10.32
C MET A 102 5.06 35.86 9.57
N ARG A 103 5.34 35.32 8.40
CA ARG A 103 4.45 34.44 7.64
C ARG A 103 5.15 33.10 7.43
N LYS A 104 4.62 32.05 8.10
CA LYS A 104 5.18 30.70 8.01
C LYS A 104 4.22 29.81 7.24
N PRO A 105 4.70 29.06 6.23
CA PRO A 105 3.91 27.95 5.72
C PRO A 105 3.69 26.90 6.81
N LYS A 106 2.49 26.32 6.87
CA LYS A 106 2.26 25.11 7.67
C LYS A 106 2.97 23.93 7.03
N ILE A 107 3.61 23.10 7.82
CA ILE A 107 4.33 21.91 7.32
C ILE A 107 3.61 20.66 7.73
N PHE A 108 3.22 19.87 6.75
CA PHE A 108 2.65 18.53 6.93
C PHE A 108 3.59 17.47 6.39
N LEU A 109 3.61 16.31 7.06
CA LEU A 109 4.32 15.12 6.57
C LEU A 109 3.32 14.12 6.03
N TRP A 110 3.46 13.75 4.78
CA TRP A 110 2.73 12.62 4.20
C TRP A 110 3.60 11.38 4.29
N THR A 111 3.41 10.60 5.34
CA THR A 111 4.36 9.57 5.76
C THR A 111 3.67 8.35 6.37
N HIS A 112 4.41 7.23 6.43
CA HIS A 112 3.97 6.05 7.17
C HIS A 112 3.91 6.25 8.69
N GLY A 113 4.39 7.38 9.20
CA GLY A 113 4.37 7.66 10.64
C GLY A 113 5.22 6.70 11.46
N TRP A 114 4.60 5.95 12.39
CA TRP A 114 5.27 5.06 13.34
C TRP A 114 4.95 3.59 13.06
N TYR A 115 5.97 2.74 13.08
CA TYR A 115 5.81 1.30 12.80
C TYR A 115 5.70 0.43 14.07
N GLY A 116 6.14 0.94 15.24
CA GLY A 116 6.19 0.17 16.48
C GLY A 116 7.45 -0.71 16.63
N LYS A 117 8.36 -0.68 15.67
CA LYS A 117 9.62 -1.44 15.66
C LYS A 117 10.88 -0.56 15.78
N GLU A 118 10.71 0.73 16.03
CA GLU A 118 11.80 1.67 16.17
C GLU A 118 12.64 1.39 17.41
N THR A 119 13.98 1.42 17.27
CA THR A 119 14.91 1.36 18.39
C THR A 119 14.80 2.61 19.26
N LYS A 120 15.30 2.59 20.51
CA LYS A 120 15.26 3.75 21.42
C LYS A 120 15.86 5.01 20.79
N VAL A 121 16.99 4.87 20.09
CA VAL A 121 17.66 6.01 19.41
C VAL A 121 16.81 6.52 18.24
N GLN A 122 16.29 5.61 17.41
CA GLN A 122 15.40 5.98 16.32
C GLN A 122 14.16 6.71 16.82
N LYS A 123 13.54 6.23 17.91
CA LYS A 123 12.40 6.90 18.55
C LYS A 123 12.74 8.33 18.97
N LEU A 124 13.89 8.54 19.59
CA LEU A 124 14.31 9.88 20.04
C LEU A 124 14.48 10.84 18.87
N ILE A 125 15.24 10.44 17.84
CA ILE A 125 15.47 11.25 16.65
C ILE A 125 14.16 11.55 15.93
N LYS A 126 13.31 10.53 15.76
CA LYS A 126 12.01 10.63 15.10
C LYS A 126 11.07 11.57 15.85
N LYS A 127 11.00 11.47 17.18
CA LYS A 127 10.22 12.40 18.02
C LYS A 127 10.71 13.85 17.87
N PHE A 128 12.00 14.07 17.89
CA PHE A 128 12.56 15.42 17.74
C PHE A 128 12.25 16.03 16.38
N PHE A 129 12.33 15.22 15.31
CA PHE A 129 11.98 15.64 13.95
C PHE A 129 10.46 15.92 13.82
N PHE A 130 9.62 14.97 14.22
CA PHE A 130 8.18 15.02 14.06
C PHE A 130 7.49 16.10 14.89
N ARG A 131 8.05 16.48 16.04
CA ARG A 131 7.51 17.58 16.88
C ARG A 131 7.61 18.96 16.23
N LYS A 132 8.37 19.10 15.13
CA LYS A 132 8.58 20.38 14.45
C LYS A 132 7.53 20.69 13.37
N VAL A 133 6.59 19.78 13.11
CA VAL A 133 5.59 19.92 12.06
C VAL A 133 4.21 20.26 12.60
N ASP A 134 3.37 20.82 11.74
CA ASP A 134 2.01 21.24 12.09
C ASP A 134 1.03 20.08 12.03
N GLY A 135 1.28 19.04 11.21
CA GLY A 135 0.44 17.85 11.13
C GLY A 135 1.01 16.73 10.28
N PHE A 136 0.26 15.65 10.22
CA PHE A 136 0.62 14.43 9.50
C PHE A 136 -0.55 13.93 8.67
N PHE A 137 -0.26 13.52 7.44
CA PHE A 137 -1.11 12.70 6.61
C PHE A 137 -0.57 11.26 6.68
N LEU A 138 -1.28 10.41 7.41
CA LEU A 138 -0.90 9.03 7.70
C LEU A 138 -1.69 8.06 6.83
N TYR A 139 -1.07 6.95 6.45
CA TYR A 139 -1.72 5.93 5.64
C TYR A 139 -2.66 5.01 6.42
N GLY A 140 -2.58 4.97 7.76
CA GLY A 140 -3.38 4.04 8.54
C GLY A 140 -3.56 4.44 10.01
N ASP A 141 -4.59 3.85 10.63
CA ASP A 141 -4.93 4.05 12.05
C ASP A 141 -3.91 3.37 12.97
N TYR A 142 -3.27 2.28 12.53
CA TYR A 142 -2.19 1.65 13.29
C TYR A 142 -1.06 2.64 13.58
N ALA A 143 -0.57 3.31 12.55
CA ALA A 143 0.48 4.31 12.72
C ALA A 143 0.04 5.49 13.62
N LYS A 144 -1.20 5.95 13.46
CA LYS A 144 -1.81 6.97 14.34
C LYS A 144 -1.82 6.50 15.79
N ASN A 145 -2.27 5.28 16.06
CA ASN A 145 -2.36 4.73 17.40
C ASN A 145 -0.96 4.55 18.03
N GLU A 146 0.04 4.10 17.27
CA GLU A 146 1.41 4.02 17.75
C GLU A 146 1.99 5.43 18.04
N MET A 147 1.67 6.44 17.24
CA MET A 147 2.08 7.83 17.51
C MET A 147 1.40 8.41 18.74
N LEU A 148 0.13 8.10 19.00
CA LEU A 148 -0.57 8.49 20.22
C LEU A 148 0.09 7.88 21.47
N LYS A 149 0.48 6.60 21.44
CA LYS A 149 1.24 5.95 22.52
C LYS A 149 2.58 6.63 22.79
N GLU A 150 3.20 7.20 21.75
CA GLU A 150 4.46 7.94 21.84
C GLU A 150 4.26 9.41 22.27
N GLY A 151 3.04 9.85 22.55
CA GLY A 151 2.71 11.18 23.07
C GLY A 151 2.60 12.28 22.01
N PHE A 152 2.22 11.94 20.78
CA PHE A 152 1.86 12.93 19.77
C PHE A 152 0.42 13.40 19.94
N ASP A 153 0.17 14.66 19.58
CA ASP A 153 -1.15 15.28 19.66
C ASP A 153 -2.10 14.68 18.60
N ALA A 154 -3.24 14.17 19.05
CA ALA A 154 -4.29 13.60 18.20
C ALA A 154 -4.79 14.57 17.13
N GLY A 155 -4.87 15.87 17.43
CA GLY A 155 -5.29 16.92 16.51
C GLY A 155 -4.34 17.14 15.33
N LYS A 156 -3.13 16.58 15.38
CA LYS A 156 -2.15 16.65 14.30
C LYS A 156 -2.08 15.38 13.44
N LEU A 157 -2.76 14.31 13.81
CA LEU A 157 -2.66 12.99 13.19
C LEU A 157 -3.88 12.69 12.32
N HIS A 158 -3.77 12.89 11.01
CA HIS A 158 -4.87 12.73 10.07
C HIS A 158 -4.64 11.50 9.19
N VAL A 159 -5.54 10.53 9.27
CA VAL A 159 -5.47 9.30 8.46
C VAL A 159 -6.15 9.55 7.13
N ILE A 160 -5.37 9.47 6.06
CA ILE A 160 -5.85 9.67 4.68
C ILE A 160 -5.98 8.36 3.91
N LYS A 161 -5.57 7.24 4.49
CA LYS A 161 -5.46 5.92 3.85
C LYS A 161 -4.53 5.95 2.63
N ASN A 162 -4.62 4.96 1.75
CA ASN A 162 -3.91 4.92 0.47
C ASN A 162 -4.91 4.73 -0.68
N SER A 163 -4.47 4.86 -1.93
CA SER A 163 -5.32 4.65 -3.10
C SER A 163 -4.53 4.09 -4.28
N LEU A 164 -5.24 3.45 -5.19
CA LEU A 164 -4.79 3.03 -6.50
C LEU A 164 -5.53 3.85 -7.59
N ASP A 165 -5.52 3.38 -8.82
CA ASP A 165 -6.28 3.99 -9.94
C ASP A 165 -7.77 3.61 -9.85
N TYR A 166 -8.41 4.10 -8.79
CA TYR A 166 -9.77 3.73 -8.39
C TYR A 166 -10.80 3.95 -9.49
N ASP A 167 -10.78 5.11 -10.14
CA ASP A 167 -11.83 5.45 -11.11
C ASP A 167 -11.77 4.51 -12.34
N ASN A 168 -10.57 4.22 -12.84
CA ASN A 168 -10.40 3.23 -13.92
C ASN A 168 -10.76 1.82 -13.46
N GLN A 169 -10.33 1.43 -12.27
CA GLN A 169 -10.67 0.12 -11.71
C GLN A 169 -12.16 -0.03 -11.42
N LEU A 170 -12.86 1.06 -11.06
CA LEU A 170 -14.31 1.07 -10.87
C LEU A 170 -15.06 0.80 -12.17
N GLU A 171 -14.61 1.38 -13.29
CA GLU A 171 -15.20 1.08 -14.60
C GLU A 171 -14.95 -0.38 -15.01
N LEU A 172 -13.72 -0.87 -14.86
CA LEU A 172 -13.42 -2.28 -15.10
C LEU A 172 -14.26 -3.21 -14.22
N ARG A 173 -14.46 -2.88 -12.93
CA ARG A 173 -15.28 -3.67 -12.00
C ARG A 173 -16.72 -3.86 -12.50
N LYS A 174 -17.30 -2.85 -13.15
CA LYS A 174 -18.67 -2.93 -13.71
C LYS A 174 -18.78 -3.93 -14.87
N GLU A 175 -17.66 -4.16 -15.58
CA GLU A 175 -17.59 -5.10 -16.70
C GLU A 175 -17.32 -6.55 -16.27
N MET A 176 -16.95 -6.77 -14.99
CA MET A 176 -16.52 -8.09 -14.54
C MET A 176 -17.72 -9.06 -14.44
N THR A 177 -17.50 -10.23 -15.00
CA THR A 177 -18.44 -11.36 -14.96
C THR A 177 -17.70 -12.63 -14.57
N LEU A 178 -18.44 -13.58 -13.99
CA LEU A 178 -17.89 -14.89 -13.69
C LEU A 178 -17.44 -15.59 -14.99
N SER A 179 -16.27 -16.21 -14.95
CA SER A 179 -15.71 -16.94 -16.07
C SER A 179 -14.98 -18.20 -15.58
N PRO A 180 -14.94 -19.28 -16.36
CA PRO A 180 -14.35 -20.55 -15.95
C PRO A 180 -12.82 -20.55 -16.03
N ILE A 181 -12.15 -19.39 -15.92
CA ILE A 181 -10.70 -19.24 -16.17
C ILE A 181 -9.84 -20.21 -15.35
N TYR A 182 -10.19 -20.47 -14.10
CA TYR A 182 -9.46 -21.41 -13.24
C TYR A 182 -9.84 -22.85 -13.53
N LYS A 183 -11.14 -23.13 -13.76
CA LYS A 183 -11.59 -24.44 -14.19
C LYS A 183 -10.96 -24.86 -15.54
N ASP A 184 -10.89 -23.94 -16.49
CA ASP A 184 -10.27 -24.20 -17.80
C ASP A 184 -8.77 -24.50 -17.67
N HIS A 185 -8.09 -23.86 -16.71
CA HIS A 185 -6.67 -24.07 -16.48
C HIS A 185 -6.38 -25.34 -15.66
N PHE A 186 -7.08 -25.56 -14.54
CA PHE A 186 -6.81 -26.65 -13.61
C PHE A 186 -7.57 -27.93 -13.92
N GLY A 187 -8.62 -27.88 -14.76
CA GLY A 187 -9.47 -29.04 -15.08
C GLY A 187 -10.38 -29.48 -13.92
N ASN A 188 -10.52 -28.67 -12.87
CA ASN A 188 -11.36 -28.98 -11.70
C ASN A 188 -12.10 -27.72 -11.22
N ASP A 189 -13.02 -27.90 -10.25
CA ASP A 189 -13.80 -26.82 -9.65
C ASP A 189 -13.33 -26.48 -8.21
N ASN A 190 -12.11 -26.84 -7.84
CA ASN A 190 -11.57 -26.54 -6.51
C ASN A 190 -11.49 -25.03 -6.28
N PRO A 191 -11.74 -24.52 -5.07
CA PRO A 191 -11.60 -23.12 -4.73
C PRO A 191 -10.19 -22.61 -5.05
N THR A 192 -10.10 -21.39 -5.60
CA THR A 192 -8.82 -20.84 -6.05
C THR A 192 -8.32 -19.72 -5.14
N ILE A 193 -7.11 -19.92 -4.62
CA ILE A 193 -6.35 -18.93 -3.87
C ILE A 193 -5.46 -18.16 -4.84
N VAL A 194 -5.54 -16.83 -4.86
CA VAL A 194 -4.70 -15.97 -5.71
C VAL A 194 -3.69 -15.18 -4.87
N PHE A 195 -2.51 -14.97 -5.43
CA PHE A 195 -1.61 -13.90 -5.03
C PHE A 195 -1.27 -13.06 -6.27
N ILE A 196 -1.37 -11.73 -6.14
CA ILE A 196 -0.96 -10.81 -7.19
C ILE A 196 0.11 -9.84 -6.68
N GLY A 197 1.23 -9.77 -7.38
CA GLY A 197 2.36 -8.92 -7.03
C GLY A 197 3.71 -9.55 -7.31
N ARG A 198 4.79 -8.86 -6.94
CA ARG A 198 6.16 -9.37 -7.15
C ARG A 198 6.44 -10.58 -6.26
N LEU A 199 7.00 -11.64 -6.83
CA LEU A 199 7.36 -12.86 -6.12
C LEU A 199 8.72 -12.69 -5.42
N THR A 200 8.72 -11.98 -4.29
CA THR A 200 9.92 -11.65 -3.53
C THR A 200 9.91 -12.31 -2.14
N ALA A 201 11.09 -12.49 -1.54
CA ALA A 201 11.25 -13.16 -0.24
C ALA A 201 10.41 -12.51 0.88
N VAL A 202 10.18 -11.18 0.84
CA VAL A 202 9.36 -10.48 1.83
C VAL A 202 7.87 -10.90 1.80
N LYS A 203 7.41 -11.51 0.70
CA LYS A 203 6.02 -11.98 0.55
C LYS A 203 5.78 -13.35 1.18
N LYS A 204 6.84 -14.10 1.52
CA LYS A 204 6.78 -15.40 2.21
C LYS A 204 5.78 -16.38 1.60
N LEU A 205 5.70 -16.42 0.27
CA LEU A 205 4.71 -17.23 -0.45
C LEU A 205 4.97 -18.74 -0.30
N ASP A 206 6.17 -19.13 0.09
CA ASP A 206 6.50 -20.51 0.48
C ASP A 206 5.63 -21.00 1.64
N LEU A 207 5.24 -20.13 2.58
CA LEU A 207 4.33 -20.49 3.67
C LEU A 207 2.92 -20.83 3.15
N LEU A 208 2.44 -20.16 2.09
CA LEU A 208 1.16 -20.49 1.46
C LEU A 208 1.20 -21.88 0.85
N ILE A 209 2.26 -22.20 0.09
CA ILE A 209 2.42 -23.52 -0.53
C ILE A 209 2.45 -24.63 0.54
N LYS A 210 3.22 -24.43 1.62
CA LYS A 210 3.27 -25.37 2.74
C LYS A 210 1.91 -25.54 3.43
N ALA A 211 1.18 -24.44 3.66
CA ALA A 211 -0.14 -24.46 4.28
C ALA A 211 -1.15 -25.25 3.43
N VAL A 212 -1.17 -25.02 2.10
CA VAL A 212 -2.02 -25.77 1.19
C VAL A 212 -1.61 -27.25 1.11
N GLY A 213 -0.31 -27.55 1.18
CA GLY A 213 0.18 -28.94 1.30
C GLY A 213 -0.35 -29.67 2.54
N ILE A 214 -0.38 -28.99 3.69
CA ILE A 214 -0.99 -29.51 4.92
C ILE A 214 -2.49 -29.77 4.73
N LEU A 215 -3.21 -28.85 4.06
CA LEU A 215 -4.64 -28.99 3.80
C LEU A 215 -4.93 -30.15 2.86
N LYS A 216 -4.14 -30.33 1.81
CA LYS A 216 -4.26 -31.46 0.88
C LYS A 216 -4.08 -32.82 1.59
N GLN A 217 -3.14 -32.91 2.52
CA GLN A 217 -2.96 -34.13 3.34
C GLN A 217 -4.18 -34.45 4.23
N LYS A 218 -5.03 -33.43 4.52
CA LYS A 218 -6.29 -33.57 5.26
C LYS A 218 -7.49 -33.78 4.35
N GLY A 219 -7.29 -33.87 3.03
CA GLY A 219 -8.35 -34.04 2.04
C GLY A 219 -9.07 -32.76 1.62
N GLU A 220 -8.45 -31.59 1.91
CA GLU A 220 -8.96 -30.29 1.44
C GLU A 220 -8.13 -29.86 0.22
N GLU A 221 -8.78 -29.71 -0.93
CA GLU A 221 -8.13 -29.38 -2.20
C GLU A 221 -8.36 -27.93 -2.59
N TYR A 222 -7.29 -27.23 -2.96
CA TYR A 222 -7.29 -25.84 -3.39
C TYR A 222 -6.36 -25.62 -4.57
N ASN A 223 -6.79 -24.80 -5.52
CA ASN A 223 -5.93 -24.29 -6.58
C ASN A 223 -5.20 -23.02 -6.11
N MET A 224 -3.98 -22.77 -6.59
CA MET A 224 -3.21 -21.56 -6.32
C MET A 224 -2.80 -20.88 -7.62
N ALA A 225 -3.03 -19.58 -7.77
CA ALA A 225 -2.57 -18.79 -8.89
C ALA A 225 -1.63 -17.65 -8.41
N PHE A 226 -0.39 -17.64 -8.90
CA PHE A 226 0.59 -16.58 -8.66
C PHE A 226 0.67 -15.68 -9.89
N VAL A 227 0.07 -14.47 -9.78
CA VAL A 227 0.08 -13.45 -10.83
C VAL A 227 1.20 -12.47 -10.54
N GLY A 228 2.32 -12.64 -11.21
CA GLY A 228 3.53 -11.86 -10.98
C GLY A 228 4.80 -12.64 -11.31
N ASP A 229 5.93 -11.98 -11.14
CA ASP A 229 7.26 -12.59 -11.31
C ASP A 229 8.23 -12.05 -10.24
N GLY A 230 9.38 -12.70 -10.08
CA GLY A 230 10.41 -12.30 -9.15
C GLY A 230 11.40 -13.41 -8.82
N GLU A 231 12.40 -13.07 -8.00
CA GLU A 231 13.49 -13.96 -7.63
C GLU A 231 13.04 -15.27 -6.94
N MET A 232 11.85 -15.27 -6.35
CA MET A 232 11.35 -16.45 -5.63
C MET A 232 10.63 -17.48 -6.51
N ARG A 233 10.34 -17.17 -7.82
CA ARG A 233 9.54 -18.04 -8.67
C ARG A 233 10.06 -19.48 -8.74
N GLY A 234 11.37 -19.67 -8.95
CA GLY A 234 11.98 -21.00 -8.99
C GLY A 234 11.87 -21.74 -7.65
N GLY A 235 12.14 -21.05 -6.54
CA GLY A 235 11.99 -21.63 -5.21
C GLY A 235 10.54 -22.00 -4.86
N LEU A 236 9.57 -21.22 -5.32
CA LEU A 236 8.15 -21.54 -5.14
C LEU A 236 7.71 -22.75 -5.97
N ALA A 237 8.23 -22.92 -7.20
CA ALA A 237 7.96 -24.09 -8.01
C ALA A 237 8.51 -25.37 -7.36
N ASN A 238 9.75 -25.34 -6.85
CA ASN A 238 10.32 -26.44 -6.10
C ASN A 238 9.51 -26.77 -4.83
N ALA A 239 9.10 -25.73 -4.08
CA ALA A 239 8.26 -25.92 -2.90
C ALA A 239 6.90 -26.57 -3.26
N ALA A 240 6.30 -26.22 -4.40
CA ALA A 240 5.07 -26.86 -4.87
C ALA A 240 5.29 -28.35 -5.17
N GLU A 241 6.38 -28.69 -5.84
CA GLU A 241 6.74 -30.09 -6.13
C GLU A 241 6.98 -30.89 -4.85
N GLU A 242 7.78 -30.36 -3.91
CA GLU A 242 8.06 -31.00 -2.61
C GLU A 242 6.81 -31.25 -1.76
N ASN A 243 5.76 -30.45 -1.94
CA ASN A 243 4.48 -30.58 -1.23
C ASN A 243 3.40 -31.32 -2.05
N GLY A 244 3.74 -31.89 -3.24
CA GLY A 244 2.81 -32.64 -4.08
C GLY A 244 1.73 -31.77 -4.72
N LEU A 245 2.03 -30.50 -4.99
CA LEU A 245 1.09 -29.48 -5.48
C LEU A 245 1.40 -29.02 -6.91
N THR A 246 2.21 -29.75 -7.68
CA THR A 246 2.65 -29.32 -9.02
C THR A 246 1.48 -29.01 -9.95
N ASN A 247 0.38 -29.76 -9.88
CA ASN A 247 -0.81 -29.57 -10.70
C ASN A 247 -1.81 -28.57 -10.11
N ASP A 248 -1.61 -28.15 -8.88
CA ASP A 248 -2.51 -27.25 -8.15
C ASP A 248 -1.97 -25.79 -8.12
N VAL A 249 -0.83 -25.54 -8.79
CA VAL A 249 -0.20 -24.21 -8.84
C VAL A 249 -0.06 -23.70 -10.26
N TRP A 250 -0.62 -22.52 -10.50
CA TRP A 250 -0.45 -21.77 -11.73
C TRP A 250 0.45 -20.56 -11.56
N PHE A 251 1.66 -20.62 -12.10
CA PHE A 251 2.53 -19.45 -12.22
C PHE A 251 2.16 -18.69 -13.50
N TYR A 252 1.21 -17.75 -13.40
CA TYR A 252 0.71 -16.96 -14.53
C TYR A 252 1.82 -16.12 -15.18
N GLY A 253 2.77 -15.63 -14.37
CA GLY A 253 3.81 -14.71 -14.79
C GLY A 253 3.44 -13.24 -14.56
N ALA A 254 4.32 -12.33 -14.95
CA ALA A 254 4.09 -10.88 -14.81
C ALA A 254 2.94 -10.44 -15.72
N CYS A 255 1.95 -9.76 -15.14
CA CYS A 255 0.82 -9.19 -15.86
C CYS A 255 0.70 -7.70 -15.53
N PHE A 256 0.73 -6.86 -16.58
CA PHE A 256 0.61 -5.40 -16.47
C PHE A 256 -0.69 -4.88 -17.07
N ASP A 257 -1.51 -5.77 -17.66
CA ASP A 257 -2.84 -5.45 -18.16
C ASP A 257 -3.85 -5.52 -17.01
N GLU A 258 -4.40 -4.35 -16.66
CA GLU A 258 -5.31 -4.23 -15.51
C GLU A 258 -6.62 -4.99 -15.74
N LYS A 259 -7.11 -5.07 -16.96
CA LYS A 259 -8.33 -5.84 -17.29
C LYS A 259 -8.13 -7.34 -17.05
N THR A 260 -6.98 -7.87 -17.44
CA THR A 260 -6.60 -9.26 -17.17
C THR A 260 -6.44 -9.51 -15.66
N ASN A 261 -5.75 -8.62 -14.96
CA ASN A 261 -5.61 -8.69 -13.49
C ASN A 261 -6.98 -8.69 -12.79
N ALA A 262 -7.86 -7.77 -13.20
CA ALA A 262 -9.23 -7.69 -12.71
C ALA A 262 -10.00 -9.01 -12.90
N ARG A 263 -9.90 -9.60 -14.10
CA ARG A 263 -10.58 -10.88 -14.41
C ARG A 263 -10.04 -12.02 -13.55
N LEU A 264 -8.71 -12.12 -13.37
CA LEU A 264 -8.09 -13.15 -12.53
C LEU A 264 -8.54 -13.00 -11.08
N VAL A 265 -8.45 -11.79 -10.53
CA VAL A 265 -8.83 -11.51 -9.14
C VAL A 265 -10.33 -11.70 -8.90
N TYR A 266 -11.19 -11.21 -9.81
CA TYR A 266 -12.65 -11.32 -9.70
C TYR A 266 -13.13 -12.76 -9.63
N ASN A 267 -12.47 -13.69 -10.32
CA ASN A 267 -12.81 -15.10 -10.35
C ASN A 267 -12.11 -15.95 -9.28
N ALA A 268 -11.15 -15.37 -8.54
CA ALA A 268 -10.52 -16.04 -7.39
C ALA A 268 -11.43 -15.96 -6.15
N ASP A 269 -11.29 -16.93 -5.25
CA ASP A 269 -12.12 -17.02 -4.05
C ASP A 269 -11.48 -16.33 -2.83
N LEU A 270 -10.15 -16.32 -2.78
CA LEU A 270 -9.38 -15.77 -1.66
C LEU A 270 -8.02 -15.31 -2.14
N CYS A 271 -7.56 -14.16 -1.66
CA CYS A 271 -6.15 -13.78 -1.76
C CYS A 271 -5.40 -14.14 -0.48
N VAL A 272 -4.23 -14.76 -0.59
CA VAL A 272 -3.39 -15.04 0.58
C VAL A 272 -2.01 -14.43 0.39
N ALA A 273 -1.62 -13.55 1.30
CA ALA A 273 -0.32 -12.92 1.34
C ALA A 273 0.35 -13.14 2.71
N PRO A 274 1.11 -14.24 2.89
CA PRO A 274 1.67 -14.62 4.20
C PRO A 274 2.70 -13.64 4.75
N GLY A 275 3.36 -12.87 3.89
CA GLY A 275 4.22 -11.76 4.30
C GLY A 275 3.48 -10.43 4.28
N ASN A 276 4.20 -9.36 3.99
CA ASN A 276 3.65 -8.03 3.90
C ASN A 276 2.68 -7.92 2.70
N ILE A 277 1.39 -7.70 2.96
CA ILE A 277 0.38 -7.67 1.89
C ILE A 277 0.48 -6.38 1.06
N GLY A 278 0.59 -5.20 1.68
CA GLY A 278 0.68 -3.90 1.01
C GLY A 278 -0.49 -3.63 0.06
N LEU A 279 -0.21 -2.94 -1.06
CA LEU A 279 -1.22 -2.54 -2.06
C LEU A 279 -2.02 -3.71 -2.65
N THR A 280 -1.52 -4.94 -2.54
CA THR A 280 -2.25 -6.15 -2.97
C THR A 280 -3.62 -6.25 -2.27
N ALA A 281 -3.73 -5.88 -0.98
CA ALA A 281 -4.99 -5.90 -0.26
C ALA A 281 -6.06 -5.05 -0.96
N MET A 282 -5.73 -3.81 -1.27
CA MET A 282 -6.64 -2.88 -1.96
C MET A 282 -6.98 -3.37 -3.37
N HIS A 283 -5.97 -3.85 -4.11
CA HIS A 283 -6.15 -4.31 -5.49
C HIS A 283 -7.11 -5.49 -5.56
N VAL A 284 -6.96 -6.50 -4.70
CA VAL A 284 -7.85 -7.66 -4.73
C VAL A 284 -9.25 -7.33 -4.24
N MET A 285 -9.37 -6.51 -3.20
CA MET A 285 -10.68 -6.09 -2.67
C MET A 285 -11.44 -5.18 -3.64
N MET A 286 -10.73 -4.41 -4.48
CA MET A 286 -11.36 -3.60 -5.54
C MET A 286 -12.19 -4.47 -6.50
N PHE A 287 -11.75 -5.71 -6.73
CA PHE A 287 -12.47 -6.68 -7.55
C PHE A 287 -13.22 -7.74 -6.73
N GLY A 288 -13.43 -7.47 -5.44
CA GLY A 288 -14.29 -8.24 -4.54
C GLY A 288 -13.70 -9.57 -4.06
N CYS A 289 -12.37 -9.70 -4.11
CA CYS A 289 -11.65 -10.85 -3.56
C CYS A 289 -11.17 -10.52 -2.13
N PRO A 290 -11.57 -11.29 -1.10
CA PRO A 290 -11.11 -11.10 0.27
C PRO A 290 -9.64 -11.48 0.44
N ALA A 291 -9.02 -11.08 1.55
CA ALA A 291 -7.61 -11.33 1.75
C ALA A 291 -7.28 -11.88 3.15
N ILE A 292 -6.37 -12.86 3.22
CA ILE A 292 -5.75 -13.32 4.46
C ILE A 292 -4.28 -12.88 4.50
N SER A 293 -3.85 -12.31 5.63
CA SER A 293 -2.46 -11.94 5.88
C SER A 293 -2.10 -12.14 7.36
N HIS A 294 -0.86 -11.84 7.76
CA HIS A 294 -0.42 -12.06 9.14
C HIS A 294 -0.77 -10.89 10.08
N ASN A 295 -0.87 -11.19 11.39
CA ASN A 295 -1.27 -10.27 12.45
C ASN A 295 -0.12 -9.50 13.13
N ASP A 296 1.14 -9.65 12.73
CA ASP A 296 2.23 -8.83 13.26
C ASP A 296 2.34 -7.50 12.49
N PHE A 297 1.45 -6.56 12.85
CA PHE A 297 1.21 -5.33 12.09
C PHE A 297 2.41 -4.38 11.99
N LYS A 298 3.38 -4.49 12.88
CA LYS A 298 4.64 -3.70 12.78
C LYS A 298 5.47 -4.07 11.53
N TRP A 299 5.22 -5.23 10.93
CA TRP A 299 5.86 -5.72 9.70
C TRP A 299 4.95 -5.62 8.47
N GLN A 300 3.72 -5.13 8.64
CA GLN A 300 2.79 -4.88 7.55
C GLN A 300 2.98 -3.48 6.94
N MET A 301 2.47 -3.31 5.73
CA MET A 301 2.20 -2.00 5.14
C MET A 301 0.77 -1.59 5.48
N PRO A 302 0.45 -0.29 5.55
CA PRO A 302 -0.82 0.22 6.11
C PRO A 302 -2.09 -0.38 5.50
N GLU A 303 -2.02 -0.88 4.29
CA GLU A 303 -3.17 -1.42 3.55
C GLU A 303 -3.74 -2.71 4.17
N PHE A 304 -3.03 -3.34 5.11
CA PHE A 304 -3.60 -4.45 5.90
C PHE A 304 -4.88 -4.03 6.64
N GLU A 305 -5.03 -2.74 6.94
CA GLU A 305 -6.22 -2.21 7.63
C GLU A 305 -7.51 -2.28 6.81
N SER A 306 -7.44 -2.57 5.52
CA SER A 306 -8.60 -2.89 4.70
C SER A 306 -9.16 -4.30 4.98
N ILE A 307 -8.38 -5.16 5.65
CA ILE A 307 -8.81 -6.49 6.08
C ILE A 307 -9.62 -6.36 7.37
N ILE A 308 -10.92 -6.59 7.26
CA ILE A 308 -11.83 -6.63 8.39
C ILE A 308 -12.14 -8.11 8.69
N PRO A 309 -11.67 -8.67 9.84
CA PRO A 309 -11.85 -10.08 10.17
C PRO A 309 -13.29 -10.54 10.02
N GLY A 310 -13.48 -11.67 9.34
CA GLY A 310 -14.76 -12.28 9.06
C GLY A 310 -15.64 -11.53 8.05
N GLN A 311 -15.18 -10.41 7.46
CA GLN A 311 -15.93 -9.64 6.46
C GLN A 311 -15.17 -9.54 5.13
N THR A 312 -14.01 -8.88 5.11
CA THR A 312 -13.20 -8.70 3.90
C THR A 312 -11.95 -9.60 3.90
N GLY A 313 -11.78 -10.44 4.92
CA GLY A 313 -10.66 -11.35 5.07
C GLY A 313 -10.44 -11.75 6.52
N ASP A 314 -9.23 -12.22 6.82
CA ASP A 314 -8.84 -12.59 8.17
C ASP A 314 -7.31 -12.50 8.36
N PHE A 315 -6.86 -12.75 9.60
CA PHE A 315 -5.44 -12.75 9.95
C PHE A 315 -5.04 -14.09 10.56
N PHE A 316 -3.78 -14.47 10.32
CA PHE A 316 -3.13 -15.61 10.96
C PHE A 316 -1.88 -15.17 11.74
N GLU A 317 -1.38 -16.00 12.63
CA GLU A 317 -0.18 -15.75 13.41
C GLU A 317 1.07 -15.70 12.53
N TYR A 318 1.81 -14.61 12.61
CA TYR A 318 2.98 -14.36 11.77
C TYR A 318 4.00 -15.51 11.79
N GLY A 319 4.24 -16.09 10.61
CA GLY A 319 5.19 -17.17 10.41
C GLY A 319 4.70 -18.57 10.81
N ASN A 320 3.47 -18.71 11.30
CA ASN A 320 2.87 -19.97 11.68
C ASN A 320 2.11 -20.59 10.51
N VAL A 321 2.68 -21.65 9.90
CA VAL A 321 2.11 -22.33 8.73
C VAL A 321 0.82 -23.08 9.08
N GLU A 322 0.77 -23.72 10.24
CA GLU A 322 -0.39 -24.46 10.73
C GLU A 322 -1.57 -23.52 10.98
N ASP A 323 -1.29 -22.34 11.53
CA ASP A 323 -2.32 -21.31 11.74
C ASP A 323 -2.81 -20.73 10.41
N LEU A 324 -1.91 -20.52 9.44
CA LEU A 324 -2.28 -20.14 8.09
C LEU A 324 -3.20 -21.19 7.43
N ALA A 325 -2.84 -22.47 7.51
CA ALA A 325 -3.67 -23.55 6.99
C ALA A 325 -5.05 -23.56 7.67
N ARG A 326 -5.10 -23.43 9.00
CA ARG A 326 -6.36 -23.34 9.75
C ARG A 326 -7.20 -22.14 9.33
N SER A 327 -6.59 -20.96 9.13
CA SER A 327 -7.29 -19.74 8.71
C SER A 327 -7.88 -19.87 7.31
N ILE A 328 -7.16 -20.52 6.37
CA ILE A 328 -7.65 -20.81 5.02
C ILE A 328 -8.85 -21.77 5.09
N SER A 329 -8.70 -22.91 5.76
CA SER A 329 -9.77 -23.91 5.92
C SER A 329 -11.01 -23.30 6.58
N HIS A 330 -10.83 -22.56 7.68
CA HIS A 330 -11.93 -21.87 8.37
C HIS A 330 -12.64 -20.85 7.47
N TRP A 331 -11.91 -20.08 6.70
CA TRP A 331 -12.48 -19.12 5.76
C TRP A 331 -13.40 -19.82 4.76
N PHE A 332 -12.93 -20.86 4.09
CA PHE A 332 -13.73 -21.59 3.12
C PHE A 332 -14.92 -22.32 3.75
N ALA A 333 -14.76 -22.91 4.93
CA ALA A 333 -15.85 -23.56 5.65
C ALA A 333 -16.98 -22.59 6.04
N THR A 334 -16.65 -21.32 6.32
CA THR A 334 -17.62 -20.35 6.84
C THR A 334 -18.12 -19.35 5.80
N LYS A 335 -17.37 -19.09 4.72
CA LYS A 335 -17.64 -18.02 3.76
C LYS A 335 -17.91 -18.46 2.32
N SER A 336 -17.69 -19.72 1.97
CA SER A 336 -17.93 -20.23 0.60
C SER A 336 -19.33 -19.93 0.07
N ASN A 337 -20.35 -20.09 0.91
CA ASN A 337 -21.76 -19.85 0.55
C ASN A 337 -22.18 -18.36 0.61
N SER A 338 -21.30 -17.46 1.04
CA SER A 338 -21.57 -16.01 1.19
C SER A 338 -20.67 -15.15 0.30
N ARG A 339 -20.15 -15.70 -0.80
CA ARG A 339 -19.19 -15.02 -1.69
C ARG A 339 -19.68 -13.63 -2.12
N GLU A 340 -20.95 -13.47 -2.50
CA GLU A 340 -21.48 -12.17 -2.93
C GLU A 340 -21.60 -11.16 -1.79
N GLU A 341 -21.82 -11.60 -0.56
CA GLU A 341 -21.83 -10.74 0.62
C GLU A 341 -20.40 -10.26 0.93
N VAL A 342 -19.42 -11.18 0.89
CA VAL A 342 -18.00 -10.86 1.06
C VAL A 342 -17.53 -9.89 -0.03
N ARG A 343 -17.92 -10.13 -1.29
CA ARG A 343 -17.60 -9.26 -2.42
C ARG A 343 -18.12 -7.84 -2.19
N LYS A 344 -19.38 -7.70 -1.76
CA LYS A 344 -19.99 -6.41 -1.42
C LYS A 344 -19.25 -5.73 -0.26
N ALA A 345 -18.85 -6.47 0.77
CA ALA A 345 -18.09 -5.93 1.88
C ALA A 345 -16.72 -5.39 1.42
N CYS A 346 -15.99 -6.12 0.56
CA CYS A 346 -14.74 -5.66 -0.06
C CYS A 346 -14.96 -4.37 -0.85
N TYR A 347 -15.97 -4.29 -1.69
CA TYR A 347 -16.32 -3.09 -2.44
C TYR A 347 -16.59 -1.90 -1.53
N GLN A 348 -17.45 -2.09 -0.50
CA GLN A 348 -17.80 -1.03 0.44
C GLN A 348 -16.59 -0.47 1.17
N GLU A 349 -15.65 -1.32 1.57
CA GLU A 349 -14.42 -0.87 2.24
C GLU A 349 -13.54 -0.02 1.32
N ILE A 350 -13.34 -0.46 0.07
CA ILE A 350 -12.55 0.30 -0.92
C ILE A 350 -13.26 1.61 -1.30
N ASP A 351 -14.55 1.54 -1.61
CA ASP A 351 -15.33 2.70 -2.08
C ASP A 351 -15.45 3.78 -0.99
N LYS A 352 -15.48 3.39 0.27
CA LYS A 352 -15.62 4.31 1.40
C LYS A 352 -14.31 4.92 1.86
N HIS A 353 -13.21 4.16 1.86
CA HIS A 353 -11.99 4.56 2.57
C HIS A 353 -10.71 4.53 1.72
N TRP A 354 -10.58 3.65 0.72
CA TRP A 354 -9.30 3.37 0.06
C TRP A 354 -9.28 3.85 -1.39
N ASN A 355 -9.60 5.13 -1.60
CA ASN A 355 -9.66 5.74 -2.92
C ASN A 355 -9.13 7.18 -2.90
N PRO A 356 -8.77 7.77 -4.05
CA PRO A 356 -8.17 9.10 -4.11
C PRO A 356 -9.15 10.21 -3.70
N HIS A 357 -10.46 10.01 -3.87
CA HIS A 357 -11.47 10.99 -3.48
C HIS A 357 -11.56 11.12 -1.95
N TYR A 358 -11.53 9.98 -1.23
CA TYR A 358 -11.45 9.97 0.23
C TYR A 358 -10.18 10.69 0.71
N GLN A 359 -9.01 10.36 0.12
CA GLN A 359 -7.74 10.99 0.48
C GLN A 359 -7.79 12.51 0.30
N LEU A 360 -8.24 12.96 -0.87
CA LEU A 360 -8.34 14.38 -1.17
C LEU A 360 -9.34 15.10 -0.25
N ASN A 361 -10.48 14.47 0.05
CA ASN A 361 -11.47 15.03 0.95
C ASN A 361 -10.91 15.28 2.35
N VAL A 362 -10.18 14.30 2.91
CA VAL A 362 -9.51 14.47 4.21
C VAL A 362 -8.45 15.56 4.15
N ILE A 363 -7.62 15.59 3.10
CA ILE A 363 -6.61 16.65 2.91
C ILE A 363 -7.28 18.05 2.87
N LYS A 364 -8.34 18.21 2.09
CA LYS A 364 -9.08 19.48 1.99
C LYS A 364 -9.67 19.93 3.33
N THR A 365 -10.28 18.99 4.07
CA THR A 365 -10.85 19.25 5.40
C THR A 365 -9.77 19.72 6.38
N VAL A 366 -8.65 19.00 6.45
CA VAL A 366 -7.54 19.31 7.35
C VAL A 366 -6.90 20.66 7.03
N LEU A 367 -6.80 21.01 5.75
CA LEU A 367 -6.26 22.28 5.30
C LEU A 367 -7.28 23.43 5.42
N GLY A 368 -8.55 23.16 5.75
CA GLY A 368 -9.62 24.15 5.87
C GLY A 368 -10.07 24.70 4.51
N ILE A 369 -9.94 23.92 3.43
CA ILE A 369 -10.40 24.26 2.09
C ILE A 369 -11.91 23.98 1.97
N ILE A 370 -12.36 22.94 2.62
CA ILE A 370 -13.78 22.57 2.79
C ILE A 370 -14.10 22.41 4.28
N ARG A 371 -15.36 22.52 4.64
CA ARG A 371 -15.88 22.35 6.02
C ARG A 371 -16.40 20.94 6.27
#